data_a6872488b33b64a36318234d20fcab62
#
_entry.id   a6872488b33b64a36318234d20fcab62
#
_cell.length_a   1.000
_cell.length_b   1.000
_cell.length_c   1.000
_cell.angle_alpha   90.00
_cell.angle_beta   90.00
_cell.angle_gamma   90.00
#
_symmetry.space_group_name_H-M   'P 1'
#
loop_
_entity.id
_entity.type
_entity.pdbx_description
1 polymer ?
#
loop_
_entity_poly.entity_id
_entity_poly.type
_entity_poly.pdbx_seq_one_letter_code
_entity_poly.pdbx_strand_id
1 'polypeptide(L)'
;MIIFRLGKISDHIALAQIHYHSGQFQNDGFMYRLGFDFLKRYYKVLLSEKQSFVLVAEDSSGNIHGFVSGTQNANSHLSAIRNDRIFLALTLLKSVIFSPAILKEILRRYKYVNKINDAESFGALDGARLEYWIWDTDSSSNLSVLLLKAWINIMKEMGVNEIHGEVDKSNVKSQKVHKLMGAVFYDTKILTDGGERTFYKYILK
;
A
#
# COMPACT_ATOMS: atom_id res chain seq x y z
N MET A 1 5.46 -18.23 -18.04
CA MET A 1 6.61 -17.39 -17.61
C MET A 1 6.03 -16.13 -16.98
N ILE A 2 6.56 -15.70 -15.81
CA ILE A 2 6.16 -14.45 -15.14
C ILE A 2 7.30 -13.45 -15.33
N ILE A 3 6.98 -12.23 -15.71
CA ILE A 3 7.88 -11.09 -15.83
C ILE A 3 7.50 -9.99 -14.81
N PHE A 4 8.48 -9.21 -14.37
CA PHE A 4 8.26 -8.03 -13.57
C PHE A 4 8.37 -6.79 -14.47
N ARG A 5 7.34 -5.95 -14.45
CA ARG A 5 7.30 -4.69 -15.20
C ARG A 5 6.71 -3.55 -14.39
N LEU A 6 6.96 -2.34 -14.79
CA LEU A 6 6.29 -1.17 -14.24
C LEU A 6 4.78 -1.21 -14.55
N GLY A 7 3.99 -0.84 -13.55
CA GLY A 7 2.55 -0.71 -13.68
C GLY A 7 2.17 0.44 -14.63
N LYS A 8 1.13 0.23 -15.41
CA LYS A 8 0.53 1.22 -16.31
C LYS A 8 -0.78 1.71 -15.71
N ILE A 9 -1.25 2.89 -16.11
CA ILE A 9 -2.56 3.42 -15.66
C ILE A 9 -3.70 2.42 -15.95
N SER A 10 -3.62 1.69 -17.06
CA SER A 10 -4.59 0.64 -17.41
C SER A 10 -4.67 -0.51 -16.41
N ASP A 11 -3.64 -0.73 -15.61
CA ASP A 11 -3.59 -1.85 -14.65
C ASP A 11 -4.44 -1.60 -13.39
N HIS A 12 -4.95 -0.37 -13.18
CA HIS A 12 -5.65 0.02 -11.95
C HIS A 12 -6.81 -0.92 -11.57
N ILE A 13 -7.49 -1.51 -12.54
CA ILE A 13 -8.59 -2.46 -12.29
C ILE A 13 -8.03 -3.78 -11.76
N ALA A 14 -7.00 -4.33 -12.39
CA ALA A 14 -6.37 -5.59 -11.96
C ALA A 14 -5.75 -5.47 -10.57
N LEU A 15 -5.06 -4.35 -10.28
CA LEU A 15 -4.51 -4.07 -8.94
C LEU A 15 -5.62 -4.01 -7.89
N ALA A 16 -6.73 -3.33 -8.20
CA ALA A 16 -7.88 -3.25 -7.30
C ALA A 16 -8.51 -4.63 -7.06
N GLN A 17 -8.61 -5.49 -8.08
CA GLN A 17 -9.13 -6.86 -7.97
C GLN A 17 -8.26 -7.70 -7.03
N ILE A 18 -6.95 -7.71 -7.25
CA ILE A 18 -6.00 -8.46 -6.42
C ILE A 18 -6.04 -7.97 -4.97
N HIS A 19 -6.05 -6.64 -4.76
CA HIS A 19 -6.13 -6.08 -3.40
C HIS A 19 -7.46 -6.42 -2.73
N TYR A 20 -8.56 -6.28 -3.44
CA TYR A 20 -9.89 -6.58 -2.91
C TYR A 20 -10.02 -8.05 -2.54
N HIS A 21 -9.56 -8.96 -3.42
CA HIS A 21 -9.60 -10.40 -3.18
C HIS A 21 -8.69 -10.81 -2.00
N SER A 22 -7.44 -10.35 -2.00
CA SER A 22 -6.50 -10.63 -0.91
C SER A 22 -6.94 -10.05 0.44
N GLY A 23 -7.62 -8.90 0.42
CA GLY A 23 -8.13 -8.23 1.61
C GLY A 23 -9.22 -9.01 2.34
N GLN A 24 -9.95 -9.90 1.66
CA GLN A 24 -10.96 -10.77 2.27
C GLN A 24 -10.37 -11.72 3.32
N PHE A 25 -9.10 -12.07 3.17
CA PHE A 25 -8.38 -12.98 4.06
C PHE A 25 -7.56 -12.26 5.14
N GLN A 26 -7.64 -10.91 5.20
CA GLN A 26 -6.94 -10.12 6.20
C GLN A 26 -7.94 -9.60 7.24
N ASN A 27 -7.67 -9.90 8.52
CA ASN A 27 -8.55 -9.52 9.63
C ASN A 27 -8.76 -8.00 9.76
N ASP A 28 -7.83 -7.16 9.30
CA ASP A 28 -7.83 -5.71 9.45
C ASP A 28 -7.70 -4.92 8.14
N GLY A 29 -8.11 -5.52 7.02
CA GLY A 29 -8.03 -4.89 5.70
C GLY A 29 -8.92 -3.64 5.57
N PHE A 30 -8.51 -2.50 6.16
CA PHE A 30 -9.27 -1.25 6.06
C PHE A 30 -9.58 -0.87 4.61
N MET A 31 -8.59 -0.90 3.74
CA MET A 31 -8.75 -0.53 2.33
C MET A 31 -9.72 -1.46 1.60
N TYR A 32 -9.71 -2.75 1.90
CA TYR A 32 -10.68 -3.71 1.38
C TYR A 32 -12.13 -3.32 1.75
N ARG A 33 -12.36 -2.88 3.02
CA ARG A 33 -13.68 -2.47 3.50
C ARG A 33 -14.21 -1.20 2.85
N LEU A 34 -13.33 -0.36 2.27
CA LEU A 34 -13.74 0.81 1.47
C LEU A 34 -14.39 0.41 0.13
N GLY A 35 -14.20 -0.84 -0.28
CA GLY A 35 -14.85 -1.43 -1.44
C GLY A 35 -14.03 -1.34 -2.74
N PHE A 36 -14.46 -2.15 -3.71
CA PHE A 36 -13.75 -2.29 -4.98
C PHE A 36 -13.68 -0.99 -5.79
N ASP A 37 -14.77 -0.21 -5.84
CA ASP A 37 -14.79 1.05 -6.60
C ASP A 37 -13.83 2.09 -6.01
N PHE A 38 -13.66 2.10 -4.68
CA PHE A 38 -12.66 2.92 -4.02
C PHE A 38 -11.24 2.49 -4.40
N LEU A 39 -10.93 1.21 -4.29
CA LEU A 39 -9.60 0.67 -4.64
C LEU A 39 -9.25 0.96 -6.10
N LYS A 40 -10.22 0.78 -7.00
CA LYS A 40 -10.04 1.10 -8.43
C LYS A 40 -9.66 2.58 -8.64
N ARG A 41 -10.33 3.51 -7.95
CA ARG A 41 -9.99 4.93 -8.03
C ARG A 41 -8.64 5.23 -7.39
N TYR A 42 -8.37 4.67 -6.21
CA TYR A 42 -7.11 4.81 -5.50
C TYR A 42 -5.92 4.39 -6.36
N TYR A 43 -5.97 3.20 -6.97
CA TYR A 43 -4.87 2.73 -7.83
C TYR A 43 -4.73 3.56 -9.11
N LYS A 44 -5.81 4.12 -9.64
CA LYS A 44 -5.73 5.05 -10.76
C LYS A 44 -4.96 6.32 -10.38
N VAL A 45 -5.22 6.88 -9.19
CA VAL A 45 -4.47 8.04 -8.66
C VAL A 45 -3.01 7.67 -8.45
N LEU A 46 -2.73 6.55 -7.78
CA LEU A 46 -1.38 6.07 -7.50
C LEU A 46 -0.54 5.92 -8.80
N LEU A 47 -1.12 5.26 -9.82
CA LEU A 47 -0.44 5.04 -11.11
C LEU A 47 -0.29 6.31 -11.96
N SER A 48 -1.01 7.39 -11.62
CA SER A 48 -0.91 8.68 -12.30
C SER A 48 0.05 9.66 -11.61
N GLU A 49 0.45 9.36 -10.37
CA GLU A 49 1.33 10.21 -9.58
C GLU A 49 2.80 9.94 -9.96
N LYS A 50 3.58 11.02 -10.24
CA LYS A 50 4.90 10.92 -10.86
C LYS A 50 5.98 10.32 -9.96
N GLN A 51 5.85 10.47 -8.65
CA GLN A 51 6.83 9.97 -7.67
C GLN A 51 6.42 8.63 -7.06
N SER A 52 5.23 8.15 -7.41
CA SER A 52 4.75 6.82 -7.05
C SER A 52 4.98 5.85 -8.19
N PHE A 53 5.37 4.63 -7.88
CA PHE A 53 5.41 3.59 -8.90
C PHE A 53 5.01 2.22 -8.33
N VAL A 54 4.53 1.42 -9.25
CA VAL A 54 4.07 0.06 -8.97
C VAL A 54 4.89 -0.90 -9.82
N LEU A 55 5.41 -1.95 -9.22
CA LEU A 55 5.99 -3.08 -9.94
C LEU A 55 4.98 -4.22 -9.92
N VAL A 56 4.63 -4.75 -11.08
CA VAL A 56 3.67 -5.84 -11.23
C VAL A 56 4.35 -7.11 -11.71
N ALA A 57 3.83 -8.25 -11.30
CA ALA A 57 4.20 -9.57 -11.81
C ALA A 57 3.13 -10.03 -12.81
N GLU A 58 3.48 -10.08 -14.08
CA GLU A 58 2.57 -10.41 -15.19
C GLU A 58 2.97 -11.72 -15.85
N ASP A 59 2.00 -12.57 -16.18
CA ASP A 59 2.24 -13.79 -16.94
C ASP A 59 2.22 -13.55 -18.46
N SER A 60 2.55 -14.59 -19.23
CA SER A 60 2.54 -14.54 -20.70
C SER A 60 1.16 -14.31 -21.33
N SER A 61 0.09 -14.43 -20.56
CA SER A 61 -1.29 -14.17 -20.97
C SER A 61 -1.76 -12.76 -20.62
N GLY A 62 -0.90 -11.98 -19.96
CA GLY A 62 -1.22 -10.60 -19.52
C GLY A 62 -1.93 -10.51 -18.17
N ASN A 63 -2.06 -11.62 -17.42
CA ASN A 63 -2.66 -11.59 -16.10
C ASN A 63 -1.64 -11.13 -15.06
N ILE A 64 -2.06 -10.23 -14.18
CA ILE A 64 -1.25 -9.76 -13.05
C ILE A 64 -1.52 -10.66 -11.85
N HIS A 65 -0.44 -11.25 -11.28
CA HIS A 65 -0.49 -12.15 -10.12
C HIS A 65 -0.13 -11.47 -8.80
N GLY A 66 0.45 -10.29 -8.86
CA GLY A 66 0.81 -9.53 -7.67
C GLY A 66 1.49 -8.24 -8.01
N PHE A 67 1.65 -7.39 -7.00
CA PHE A 67 2.31 -6.10 -7.17
C PHE A 67 2.94 -5.61 -5.88
N VAL A 68 3.90 -4.71 -6.05
CA VAL A 68 4.45 -3.85 -4.99
C VAL A 68 4.24 -2.41 -5.39
N SER A 69 3.70 -1.62 -4.49
CA SER A 69 3.48 -0.19 -4.71
C SER A 69 4.13 0.65 -3.63
N GLY A 70 4.57 1.83 -4.00
CA GLY A 70 5.11 2.81 -3.09
C GLY A 70 5.46 4.12 -3.79
N THR A 71 6.09 5.01 -3.06
CA THR A 71 6.44 6.35 -3.54
C THR A 71 7.83 6.74 -3.08
N GLN A 72 8.50 7.60 -3.86
CA GLN A 72 9.73 8.27 -3.45
C GLN A 72 9.46 9.41 -2.45
N ASN A 73 8.23 9.94 -2.44
CA ASN A 73 7.84 11.06 -1.59
C ASN A 73 6.40 10.88 -1.09
N ALA A 74 6.27 10.56 0.18
CA ALA A 74 4.97 10.33 0.83
C ALA A 74 4.07 11.57 0.80
N ASN A 75 4.62 12.79 0.90
CA ASN A 75 3.84 14.03 0.82
C ASN A 75 3.24 14.24 -0.57
N SER A 76 3.98 13.92 -1.64
CA SER A 76 3.48 13.98 -3.02
C SER A 76 2.31 13.01 -3.21
N HIS A 77 2.48 11.78 -2.75
CA HIS A 77 1.42 10.77 -2.79
C HIS A 77 0.15 11.20 -2.03
N LEU A 78 0.30 11.70 -0.80
CA LEU A 78 -0.82 12.22 -0.01
C LEU A 78 -1.50 13.42 -0.68
N SER A 79 -0.74 14.30 -1.31
CA SER A 79 -1.27 15.44 -2.06
C SER A 79 -2.09 14.98 -3.28
N ALA A 80 -1.64 13.96 -3.99
CA ALA A 80 -2.39 13.39 -5.10
C ALA A 80 -3.74 12.79 -4.63
N ILE A 81 -3.75 12.07 -3.50
CA ILE A 81 -4.98 11.56 -2.89
C ILE A 81 -5.90 12.71 -2.44
N ARG A 82 -5.36 13.76 -1.81
CA ARG A 82 -6.15 14.93 -1.39
C ARG A 82 -6.78 15.67 -2.56
N ASN A 83 -6.07 15.80 -3.67
CA ASN A 83 -6.58 16.44 -4.89
C ASN A 83 -7.73 15.64 -5.51
N ASP A 84 -7.73 14.32 -5.36
CA ASP A 84 -8.79 13.43 -5.86
C ASP A 84 -9.89 13.13 -4.83
N ARG A 85 -9.88 13.76 -3.66
CA ARG A 85 -10.73 13.44 -2.50
C ARG A 85 -12.23 13.40 -2.80
N ILE A 86 -12.73 14.27 -3.70
CA ILE A 86 -14.15 14.31 -4.05
C ILE A 86 -14.54 13.02 -4.78
N PHE A 87 -13.76 12.63 -5.79
CA PHE A 87 -14.03 11.40 -6.54
C PHE A 87 -13.86 10.15 -5.70
N LEU A 88 -12.85 10.13 -4.81
CA LEU A 88 -12.68 9.05 -3.84
C LEU A 88 -13.87 8.96 -2.89
N ALA A 89 -14.37 10.10 -2.38
CA ALA A 89 -15.54 10.14 -1.51
C ALA A 89 -16.80 9.62 -2.22
N LEU A 90 -17.01 9.95 -3.49
CA LEU A 90 -18.14 9.44 -4.28
C LEU A 90 -18.12 7.92 -4.40
N THR A 91 -16.93 7.30 -4.51
CA THR A 91 -16.82 5.84 -4.57
C THR A 91 -17.17 5.14 -3.26
N LEU A 92 -17.13 5.87 -2.13
CA LEU A 92 -17.45 5.33 -0.80
C LEU A 92 -18.95 5.26 -0.52
N LEU A 93 -19.81 5.92 -1.30
CA LEU A 93 -21.24 6.00 -1.03
C LEU A 93 -21.88 4.63 -0.85
N LYS A 94 -21.57 3.68 -1.74
CA LYS A 94 -22.08 2.30 -1.62
C LYS A 94 -21.62 1.65 -0.30
N SER A 95 -20.31 1.71 -0.02
CA SER A 95 -19.74 1.07 1.18
C SER A 95 -20.30 1.66 2.47
N VAL A 96 -20.54 2.98 2.51
CA VAL A 96 -21.14 3.66 3.67
C VAL A 96 -22.62 3.28 3.85
N ILE A 97 -23.38 3.16 2.76
CA ILE A 97 -24.80 2.74 2.81
C ILE A 97 -24.92 1.32 3.39
N PHE A 98 -24.06 0.39 2.95
CA PHE A 98 -24.10 -1.00 3.41
C PHE A 98 -23.42 -1.21 4.77
N SER A 99 -22.53 -0.30 5.19
CA SER A 99 -21.84 -0.40 6.48
C SER A 99 -21.56 0.99 7.08
N PRO A 100 -22.51 1.59 7.82
CA PRO A 100 -22.33 2.92 8.42
C PRO A 100 -21.13 3.01 9.39
N ALA A 101 -20.69 1.88 9.96
CA ALA A 101 -19.51 1.82 10.82
C ALA A 101 -18.23 2.26 10.09
N ILE A 102 -18.16 2.01 8.78
CA ILE A 102 -17.04 2.45 7.93
C ILE A 102 -16.90 3.98 7.94
N LEU A 103 -18.02 4.71 7.89
CA LEU A 103 -17.97 6.18 7.93
C LEU A 103 -17.30 6.70 9.20
N LYS A 104 -17.63 6.11 10.35
CA LYS A 104 -17.01 6.48 11.64
C LYS A 104 -15.48 6.23 11.61
N GLU A 105 -15.06 5.13 11.01
CA GLU A 105 -13.65 4.79 10.88
C GLU A 105 -12.93 5.72 9.90
N ILE A 106 -13.54 6.03 8.74
CA ILE A 106 -13.01 7.00 7.76
C ILE A 106 -12.82 8.37 8.42
N LEU A 107 -13.84 8.87 9.12
CA LEU A 107 -13.76 10.17 9.80
C LEU A 107 -12.69 10.19 10.88
N ARG A 108 -12.53 9.10 11.62
CA ARG A 108 -11.48 8.96 12.63
C ARG A 108 -10.08 9.00 12.01
N ARG A 109 -9.86 8.24 10.92
CA ARG A 109 -8.59 8.23 10.18
C ARG A 109 -8.31 9.57 9.51
N TYR A 110 -9.33 10.22 8.94
CA TYR A 110 -9.20 11.55 8.35
C TYR A 110 -8.77 12.61 9.39
N LYS A 111 -9.40 12.59 10.57
CA LYS A 111 -9.00 13.48 11.69
C LYS A 111 -7.56 13.20 12.14
N TYR A 112 -7.16 11.94 12.15
CA TYR A 112 -5.81 11.54 12.50
C TYR A 112 -4.79 12.04 11.46
N VAL A 113 -5.02 11.81 10.17
CA VAL A 113 -4.14 12.29 9.09
C VAL A 113 -4.01 13.83 9.09
N ASN A 114 -5.07 14.56 9.44
CA ASN A 114 -5.02 16.03 9.50
C ASN A 114 -4.43 16.60 10.80
N LYS A 115 -4.38 15.83 11.88
CA LYS A 115 -3.69 16.20 13.12
C LYS A 115 -2.18 16.01 13.07
N ILE A 116 -1.69 15.35 12.01
CA ILE A 116 -0.28 15.00 11.81
C ILE A 116 0.53 16.21 11.28
N ASN A 117 0.39 17.36 11.93
CA ASN A 117 1.44 18.37 11.92
C ASN A 117 2.53 18.09 12.99
N ASP A 118 2.31 17.09 13.84
CA ASP A 118 3.29 16.64 14.83
C ASP A 118 4.06 15.44 14.27
N ALA A 119 5.37 15.62 14.13
CA ALA A 119 6.34 14.70 13.55
C ALA A 119 6.41 13.29 14.20
N GLU A 120 5.53 13.00 15.16
CA GLU A 120 5.59 11.76 15.94
C GLU A 120 4.65 10.64 15.47
N SER A 121 3.70 10.90 14.57
CA SER A 121 2.60 9.94 14.37
C SER A 121 2.60 9.11 13.09
N PHE A 122 3.39 9.48 12.10
CA PHE A 122 3.72 8.61 10.96
C PHE A 122 5.23 8.68 10.77
N GLY A 123 5.92 7.58 10.97
CA GLY A 123 7.32 7.52 10.66
C GLY A 123 7.55 8.03 9.24
N ALA A 124 8.17 9.20 9.15
CA ALA A 124 8.48 9.94 7.93
C ALA A 124 7.30 10.09 6.95
N LEU A 125 6.53 11.17 7.12
CA LEU A 125 5.71 11.72 6.02
C LEU A 125 6.61 12.21 4.87
N ASP A 126 7.89 12.46 5.18
CA ASP A 126 8.91 12.82 4.21
C ASP A 126 9.68 11.57 3.77
N GLY A 127 9.97 11.51 2.47
CA GLY A 127 10.79 10.45 1.90
C GLY A 127 10.00 9.29 1.31
N ALA A 128 10.75 8.24 1.01
CA ALA A 128 10.23 7.10 0.28
C ALA A 128 9.48 6.13 1.19
N ARG A 129 8.42 5.57 0.66
CA ARG A 129 7.54 4.67 1.41
C ARG A 129 7.09 3.50 0.58
N LEU A 130 7.10 2.31 1.18
CA LEU A 130 6.42 1.12 0.71
C LEU A 130 4.96 1.17 1.19
N GLU A 131 4.00 1.15 0.24
CA GLU A 131 2.58 1.24 0.56
C GLU A 131 1.94 -0.15 0.63
N TYR A 132 2.03 -0.93 -0.44
CA TYR A 132 1.44 -2.26 -0.52
C TYR A 132 2.38 -3.24 -1.19
N TRP A 133 2.41 -4.44 -0.62
CA TRP A 133 2.98 -5.64 -1.20
C TRP A 133 1.91 -6.73 -1.15
N ILE A 134 1.31 -7.01 -2.31
CA ILE A 134 0.17 -7.90 -2.41
C ILE A 134 0.44 -8.95 -3.48
N TRP A 135 0.07 -10.18 -3.19
CA TRP A 135 0.15 -11.31 -4.10
C TRP A 135 -1.19 -12.01 -4.13
N ASP A 136 -1.60 -12.47 -5.33
CA ASP A 136 -2.84 -13.22 -5.49
C ASP A 136 -2.74 -14.55 -4.74
N THR A 137 -3.69 -14.79 -3.84
CA THR A 137 -3.71 -15.97 -2.97
C THR A 137 -3.85 -17.29 -3.73
N ASP A 138 -4.43 -17.23 -4.92
CA ASP A 138 -4.67 -18.41 -5.77
C ASP A 138 -3.42 -18.81 -6.58
N SER A 139 -2.43 -17.91 -6.64
CA SER A 139 -1.17 -18.19 -7.30
C SER A 139 -0.09 -18.59 -6.29
N SER A 140 0.39 -19.83 -6.36
CA SER A 140 1.51 -20.28 -5.53
C SER A 140 2.79 -19.57 -5.96
N SER A 141 3.50 -18.85 -5.04
CA SER A 141 4.76 -18.37 -5.49
C SER A 141 5.72 -17.77 -4.49
N ASN A 142 6.94 -18.25 -4.55
CA ASN A 142 8.13 -17.61 -4.01
C ASN A 142 8.47 -16.30 -4.78
N LEU A 143 7.79 -16.00 -5.90
CA LEU A 143 8.04 -14.84 -6.74
C LEU A 143 7.59 -13.55 -6.07
N SER A 144 6.66 -13.60 -5.11
CA SER A 144 6.22 -12.42 -4.37
C SER A 144 7.37 -11.74 -3.62
N VAL A 145 8.26 -12.52 -3.03
CA VAL A 145 9.45 -12.01 -2.33
C VAL A 145 10.48 -11.45 -3.33
N LEU A 146 10.63 -12.11 -4.48
CA LEU A 146 11.50 -11.60 -5.55
C LEU A 146 10.98 -10.29 -6.13
N LEU A 147 9.66 -10.15 -6.27
CA LEU A 147 9.01 -8.91 -6.70
C LEU A 147 9.30 -7.75 -5.71
N LEU A 148 9.14 -8.00 -4.41
CA LEU A 148 9.47 -7.02 -3.38
C LEU A 148 10.96 -6.64 -3.43
N LYS A 149 11.85 -7.62 -3.56
CA LYS A 149 13.31 -7.38 -3.70
C LYS A 149 13.62 -6.54 -4.94
N ALA A 150 13.00 -6.85 -6.07
CA ALA A 150 13.18 -6.09 -7.31
C ALA A 150 12.71 -4.63 -7.14
N TRP A 151 11.55 -4.41 -6.49
CA TRP A 151 11.05 -3.07 -6.21
C TRP A 151 12.01 -2.26 -5.32
N ILE A 152 12.53 -2.86 -4.24
CA ILE A 152 13.51 -2.21 -3.35
C ILE A 152 14.78 -1.85 -4.11
N ASN A 153 15.28 -2.75 -4.98
CA ASN A 153 16.46 -2.48 -5.79
C ASN A 153 16.24 -1.32 -6.77
N ILE A 154 15.06 -1.25 -7.41
CA ILE A 154 14.72 -0.11 -8.29
C ILE A 154 14.73 1.19 -7.48
N MET A 155 14.17 1.22 -6.28
CA MET A 155 14.21 2.40 -5.41
C MET A 155 15.65 2.83 -5.11
N LYS A 156 16.54 1.87 -4.84
CA LYS A 156 17.97 2.13 -4.63
C LYS A 156 18.62 2.75 -5.87
N GLU A 157 18.39 2.17 -7.05
CA GLU A 157 18.91 2.70 -8.32
C GLU A 157 18.37 4.10 -8.66
N MET A 158 17.17 4.44 -8.16
CA MET A 158 16.57 5.77 -8.26
C MET A 158 17.16 6.77 -7.23
N GLY A 159 18.17 6.37 -6.45
CA GLY A 159 18.86 7.23 -5.48
C GLY A 159 18.14 7.37 -4.13
N VAL A 160 17.19 6.50 -3.84
CA VAL A 160 16.53 6.46 -2.52
C VAL A 160 17.50 5.83 -1.51
N ASN A 161 17.76 6.53 -0.41
CA ASN A 161 18.67 6.06 0.64
C ASN A 161 17.95 5.26 1.75
N GLU A 162 16.67 5.54 1.98
CA GLU A 162 15.88 4.92 3.03
C GLU A 162 14.41 4.77 2.58
N ILE A 163 13.82 3.61 2.80
CA ILE A 163 12.40 3.33 2.53
C ILE A 163 11.73 3.01 3.84
N HIS A 164 10.67 3.72 4.17
CA HIS A 164 9.84 3.43 5.33
C HIS A 164 8.65 2.53 4.96
N GLY A 165 8.19 1.75 5.93
CA GLY A 165 7.00 0.93 5.80
C GLY A 165 6.38 0.60 7.15
N GLU A 166 5.17 0.13 7.10
CA GLU A 166 4.46 -0.38 8.26
C GLU A 166 3.81 -1.73 7.94
N VAL A 167 3.65 -2.54 8.95
CA VAL A 167 2.99 -3.83 8.84
C VAL A 167 2.15 -4.07 10.09
N ASP A 168 0.99 -4.68 9.91
CA ASP A 168 0.16 -5.09 11.04
C ASP A 168 0.94 -6.02 11.96
N LYS A 169 0.87 -5.77 13.29
CA LYS A 169 1.59 -6.58 14.29
C LYS A 169 1.17 -8.04 14.24
N SER A 170 -0.07 -8.32 13.87
CA SER A 170 -0.59 -9.68 13.72
C SER A 170 -0.03 -10.40 12.48
N ASN A 171 0.47 -9.65 11.48
CA ASN A 171 1.00 -10.22 10.25
C ASN A 171 2.48 -10.66 10.40
N VAL A 172 2.67 -11.69 11.23
CA VAL A 172 4.00 -12.26 11.54
C VAL A 172 4.74 -12.75 10.30
N LYS A 173 4.01 -13.25 9.29
CA LYS A 173 4.62 -13.74 8.03
C LYS A 173 5.30 -12.59 7.28
N SER A 174 4.59 -11.48 7.08
CA SER A 174 5.14 -10.29 6.42
C SER A 174 6.33 -9.71 7.20
N GLN A 175 6.22 -9.60 8.54
CA GLN A 175 7.31 -9.13 9.38
C GLN A 175 8.59 -9.97 9.21
N LYS A 176 8.45 -11.31 9.20
CA LYS A 176 9.58 -12.23 8.98
C LYS A 176 10.26 -11.98 7.63
N VAL A 177 9.47 -11.81 6.56
CA VAL A 177 10.04 -11.54 5.23
C VAL A 177 10.76 -10.21 5.22
N HIS A 178 10.16 -9.13 5.72
CA HIS A 178 10.81 -7.82 5.79
C HIS A 178 12.12 -7.88 6.58
N LYS A 179 12.14 -8.58 7.71
CA LYS A 179 13.34 -8.77 8.53
C LYS A 179 14.44 -9.55 7.79
N LEU A 180 14.08 -10.65 7.10
CA LEU A 180 15.01 -11.44 6.30
C LEU A 180 15.59 -10.64 5.13
N MET A 181 14.83 -9.68 4.60
CA MET A 181 15.27 -8.77 3.54
C MET A 181 16.06 -7.56 4.05
N GLY A 182 16.39 -7.51 5.34
CA GLY A 182 17.23 -6.47 5.92
C GLY A 182 16.48 -5.24 6.43
N ALA A 183 15.16 -5.32 6.59
CA ALA A 183 14.41 -4.25 7.24
C ALA A 183 14.76 -4.14 8.72
N VAL A 184 14.95 -2.93 9.20
CA VAL A 184 15.15 -2.60 10.61
C VAL A 184 13.81 -2.15 11.19
N PHE A 185 13.30 -2.89 12.16
CA PHE A 185 12.09 -2.54 12.90
C PHE A 185 12.47 -1.59 14.04
N TYR A 186 11.75 -0.48 14.18
CA TYR A 186 12.13 0.57 15.13
C TYR A 186 11.02 1.03 16.06
N ASP A 187 9.75 0.77 15.76
CA ASP A 187 8.62 1.21 16.59
C ASP A 187 7.41 0.30 16.44
N THR A 188 6.51 0.31 17.42
CA THR A 188 5.18 -0.31 17.36
C THR A 188 4.18 0.64 17.99
N LYS A 189 3.17 1.04 17.25
CA LYS A 189 2.14 1.98 17.70
C LYS A 189 0.75 1.38 17.59
N ILE A 190 -0.09 1.75 18.54
CA ILE A 190 -1.53 1.52 18.46
C ILE A 190 -2.13 2.70 17.70
N LEU A 191 -2.74 2.40 16.55
CA LEU A 191 -3.40 3.42 15.76
C LEU A 191 -4.76 3.79 16.37
N THR A 192 -5.32 4.90 15.90
CA THR A 192 -6.63 5.39 16.35
C THR A 192 -7.80 4.43 16.06
N ASP A 193 -7.59 3.45 15.19
CA ASP A 193 -8.55 2.37 14.90
C ASP A 193 -8.44 1.18 15.87
N GLY A 194 -7.46 1.22 16.78
CA GLY A 194 -7.17 0.13 17.72
C GLY A 194 -6.23 -0.94 17.14
N GLY A 195 -5.86 -0.85 15.86
CA GLY A 195 -4.89 -1.75 15.25
C GLY A 195 -3.46 -1.44 15.69
N GLU A 196 -2.68 -2.47 16.00
CA GLU A 196 -1.25 -2.33 16.29
C GLU A 196 -0.43 -2.43 15.00
N ARG A 197 0.38 -1.43 14.71
CA ARG A 197 1.28 -1.40 13.55
C ARG A 197 2.73 -1.37 14.01
N THR A 198 3.54 -2.20 13.37
CA THR A 198 4.99 -2.23 13.55
C THR A 198 5.64 -1.49 12.38
N PHE A 199 6.48 -0.53 12.69
CA PHE A 199 7.17 0.34 11.73
C PHE A 199 8.57 -0.20 11.47
N TYR A 200 8.95 -0.17 10.20
CA TYR A 200 10.27 -0.61 9.76
C TYR A 200 10.82 0.30 8.67
N LYS A 201 12.13 0.17 8.43
CA LYS A 201 12.81 0.84 7.34
C LYS A 201 13.85 -0.06 6.70
N TYR A 202 14.05 0.13 5.41
CA TYR A 202 15.20 -0.37 4.67
C TYR A 202 16.22 0.76 4.52
N ILE A 203 17.50 0.46 4.82
CA ILE A 203 18.62 1.38 4.61
C ILE A 203 19.33 0.90 3.35
N LEU A 204 19.28 1.70 2.28
CA LEU A 204 19.76 1.38 0.94
C LEU A 204 21.10 2.08 0.68
N LYS A 205 22.18 1.56 1.28
CA LYS A 205 23.52 2.10 1.07
C LYS A 205 24.18 1.49 -0.17
#